data_1d112c04eaafbdb73cb1ba61f823f1ed
#
_entry.id   1d112c04eaafbdb73cb1ba61f823f1ed
#
_cell.length_a   1.000
_cell.length_b   1.000
_cell.length_c   1.000
_cell.angle_alpha   90.00
_cell.angle_beta   90.00
_cell.angle_gamma   90.00
#
_symmetry.space_group_name_H-M   'P 1'
#
loop_
_entity.id
_entity.type
_entity.pdbx_description
1 polymer ?
#
loop_
_entity_poly.entity_id
_entity_poly.type
_entity_poly.pdbx_seq_one_letter_code
_entity_poly.pdbx_strand_id
1 'polypeptide(L)'
;FDRAEIIDKNFIDFVQNNNLPELKNTTSLINAQLKPSDLISLFESQVESRHIDLKARLLKNEGKCFYTIGSSGHEGNAVFGRVFNIDDIAFLHYRSAPYFIERSKKLPGSTPIYDLALSFVASSEDPISGGRHKVIGSKKLNLPPQTSTIASHLPKAVGAAFSIDRAKDLDIDEKVLKTNSIAICSFGDASVNHATALSALNTASLIAFNGGHVPIVFVC
;
A
#
# COMPACT_ATOMS: atom_id res chain seq x y z
N PHE A 1 12.14 0.20 27.58
CA PHE A 1 10.77 0.61 27.29
C PHE A 1 10.39 0.10 25.89
N ASP A 2 9.65 -1.02 25.84
CA ASP A 2 9.17 -1.60 24.57
C ASP A 2 7.75 -1.09 24.28
N ARG A 3 7.63 -0.18 23.30
CA ARG A 3 6.34 0.39 22.87
C ARG A 3 5.41 -0.67 22.26
N ALA A 4 5.97 -1.71 21.66
CA ALA A 4 5.18 -2.76 21.06
C ALA A 4 4.48 -3.62 22.10
N GLU A 5 5.20 -3.96 23.17
CA GLU A 5 4.66 -4.70 24.30
C GLU A 5 3.49 -3.95 24.96
N ILE A 6 3.63 -2.62 25.13
CA ILE A 6 2.55 -1.79 25.68
C ILE A 6 1.32 -1.80 24.75
N ILE A 7 1.51 -1.66 23.44
CA ILE A 7 0.40 -1.66 22.48
C ILE A 7 -0.30 -3.01 22.48
N ASP A 8 0.46 -4.10 22.49
CA ASP A 8 -0.09 -5.45 22.50
C ASP A 8 -0.86 -5.71 23.80
N LYS A 9 -0.33 -5.29 24.96
CA LYS A 9 -1.01 -5.37 26.25
C LYS A 9 -2.31 -4.55 26.25
N ASN A 10 -2.26 -3.30 25.80
CA ASN A 10 -3.45 -2.45 25.72
C ASN A 10 -4.52 -3.07 24.83
N PHE A 11 -4.14 -3.67 23.69
CA PHE A 11 -5.07 -4.34 22.80
C PHE A 11 -5.72 -5.55 23.48
N ILE A 12 -4.93 -6.38 24.15
CA ILE A 12 -5.42 -7.55 24.89
C ILE A 12 -6.40 -7.11 25.99
N ASP A 13 -6.02 -6.10 26.77
CA ASP A 13 -6.88 -5.53 27.84
C ASP A 13 -8.22 -5.01 27.27
N PHE A 14 -8.17 -4.35 26.10
CA PHE A 14 -9.35 -3.84 25.39
C PHE A 14 -10.32 -4.97 25.00
N VAL A 15 -9.78 -6.05 24.42
CA VAL A 15 -10.57 -7.20 23.99
C VAL A 15 -11.13 -7.96 25.19
N GLN A 16 -10.31 -8.23 26.20
CA GLN A 16 -10.72 -8.98 27.39
C GLN A 16 -11.80 -8.27 28.21
N ASN A 17 -11.73 -6.94 28.25
CA ASN A 17 -12.72 -6.13 28.99
C ASN A 17 -13.92 -5.73 28.12
N ASN A 18 -14.00 -6.21 26.88
CA ASN A 18 -15.05 -5.86 25.93
C ASN A 18 -15.24 -4.34 25.73
N ASN A 19 -14.15 -3.58 25.84
CA ASN A 19 -14.13 -2.12 25.68
C ASN A 19 -13.98 -1.71 24.21
N LEU A 20 -14.61 -2.47 23.30
CA LEU A 20 -14.54 -2.16 21.86
C LEU A 20 -15.28 -0.84 21.57
N PRO A 21 -14.73 -0.01 20.67
CA PRO A 21 -15.37 1.24 20.33
C PRO A 21 -16.74 1.02 19.69
N GLU A 22 -17.69 1.89 20.01
CA GLU A 22 -19.00 1.87 19.35
C GLU A 22 -18.84 2.14 17.84
N LEU A 23 -19.53 1.33 17.04
CA LEU A 23 -19.60 1.53 15.59
C LEU A 23 -20.55 2.69 15.30
N LYS A 24 -19.98 3.85 14.97
CA LYS A 24 -20.76 5.08 14.72
C LYS A 24 -21.49 5.09 13.38
N ASN A 25 -20.95 4.42 12.36
CA ASN A 25 -21.55 4.34 11.03
C ASN A 25 -21.39 2.92 10.49
N THR A 26 -22.45 2.16 10.46
CA THR A 26 -22.45 0.82 9.89
C THR A 26 -23.12 0.82 8.52
N THR A 27 -22.38 0.45 7.50
CA THR A 27 -22.93 0.10 6.19
C THR A 27 -23.16 -1.40 6.19
N SER A 28 -24.36 -1.86 5.80
CA SER A 28 -24.60 -3.31 5.68
C SER A 28 -23.69 -3.91 4.59
N LEU A 29 -23.35 -5.19 4.73
CA LEU A 29 -22.57 -5.93 3.72
C LEU A 29 -23.24 -5.89 2.34
N ILE A 30 -24.55 -5.93 2.30
CA ILE A 30 -25.34 -5.84 1.06
C ILE A 30 -25.10 -4.49 0.38
N ASN A 31 -25.17 -3.40 1.12
CA ASN A 31 -24.93 -2.06 0.59
C ASN A 31 -23.47 -1.84 0.16
N ALA A 32 -22.54 -2.50 0.81
CA ALA A 32 -21.13 -2.50 0.43
C ALA A 32 -20.81 -3.48 -0.70
N GLN A 33 -21.78 -4.29 -1.16
CA GLN A 33 -21.59 -5.35 -2.17
C GLN A 33 -20.49 -6.36 -1.79
N LEU A 34 -20.37 -6.63 -0.49
CA LEU A 34 -19.37 -7.55 0.07
C LEU A 34 -20.04 -8.82 0.59
N LYS A 35 -19.35 -9.94 0.46
CA LYS A 35 -19.70 -11.21 1.10
C LYS A 35 -18.95 -11.34 2.44
N PRO A 36 -19.44 -12.13 3.39
CA PRO A 36 -18.72 -12.41 4.63
C PRO A 36 -17.29 -12.93 4.40
N SER A 37 -17.09 -13.77 3.37
CA SER A 37 -15.76 -14.26 2.96
C SER A 37 -14.79 -13.13 2.56
N ASP A 38 -15.32 -12.02 2.04
CA ASP A 38 -14.51 -10.87 1.65
C ASP A 38 -13.96 -10.15 2.87
N LEU A 39 -14.77 -10.02 3.93
CA LEU A 39 -14.32 -9.44 5.19
C LEU A 39 -13.29 -10.33 5.89
N ILE A 40 -13.48 -11.65 5.89
CA ILE A 40 -12.50 -12.59 6.43
C ILE A 40 -11.17 -12.43 5.69
N SER A 41 -11.19 -12.43 4.36
CA SER A 41 -9.99 -12.26 3.56
C SER A 41 -9.27 -10.93 3.81
N LEU A 42 -10.02 -9.82 3.93
CA LEU A 42 -9.46 -8.52 4.28
C LEU A 42 -8.81 -8.54 5.67
N PHE A 43 -9.49 -9.14 6.66
CA PHE A 43 -8.97 -9.27 8.00
C PHE A 43 -7.70 -10.13 8.04
N GLU A 44 -7.68 -11.25 7.32
CA GLU A 44 -6.47 -12.08 7.18
C GLU A 44 -5.29 -11.26 6.67
N SER A 45 -5.45 -10.46 5.62
CA SER A 45 -4.37 -9.60 5.09
C SER A 45 -3.85 -8.60 6.12
N GLN A 46 -4.73 -8.06 6.96
CA GLN A 46 -4.36 -7.16 8.05
C GLN A 46 -3.56 -7.89 9.13
N VAL A 47 -4.01 -9.09 9.53
CA VAL A 47 -3.34 -9.93 10.52
C VAL A 47 -1.99 -10.41 10.01
N GLU A 48 -1.91 -10.89 8.76
CA GLU A 48 -0.65 -11.29 8.13
C GLU A 48 0.36 -10.14 8.11
N SER A 49 -0.09 -8.94 7.75
CA SER A 49 0.76 -7.75 7.78
C SER A 49 1.26 -7.44 9.20
N ARG A 50 0.43 -7.61 10.21
CA ARG A 50 0.83 -7.41 11.60
C ARG A 50 1.85 -8.45 12.04
N HIS A 51 1.64 -9.72 11.69
CA HIS A 51 2.57 -10.79 12.03
C HIS A 51 3.94 -10.62 11.37
N ILE A 52 4.00 -10.19 10.11
CA ILE A 52 5.28 -9.93 9.44
C ILE A 52 6.01 -8.74 10.08
N ASP A 53 5.30 -7.73 10.55
CA ASP A 53 5.88 -6.61 11.30
C ASP A 53 6.51 -7.09 12.63
N LEU A 54 5.83 -7.94 13.37
CA LEU A 54 6.36 -8.54 14.60
C LEU A 54 7.58 -9.41 14.31
N LYS A 55 7.53 -10.22 13.25
CA LYS A 55 8.69 -11.02 12.82
C LYS A 55 9.89 -10.15 12.42
N ALA A 56 9.66 -9.03 11.74
CA ALA A 56 10.71 -8.09 11.39
C ALA A 56 11.42 -7.51 12.64
N ARG A 57 10.68 -7.26 13.73
CA ARG A 57 11.26 -6.81 15.01
C ARG A 57 12.17 -7.88 15.63
N LEU A 58 11.74 -9.16 15.60
CA LEU A 58 12.58 -10.25 16.06
C LEU A 58 13.86 -10.35 15.23
N LEU A 59 13.75 -10.29 13.90
CA LEU A 59 14.91 -10.31 13.00
C LEU A 59 15.88 -9.14 13.26
N LYS A 60 15.34 -7.96 13.59
CA LYS A 60 16.16 -6.82 13.97
C LYS A 60 16.91 -7.07 15.27
N ASN A 61 16.26 -7.64 16.29
CA ASN A 61 16.88 -7.95 17.55
C ASN A 61 17.99 -9.02 17.40
N GLU A 62 17.86 -9.90 16.40
CA GLU A 62 18.88 -10.87 16.00
C GLU A 62 19.99 -10.28 15.09
N GLY A 63 19.95 -9.00 14.80
CA GLY A 63 20.91 -8.33 13.91
C GLY A 63 20.76 -8.65 12.41
N LYS A 64 19.63 -9.26 12.02
CA LYS A 64 19.36 -9.67 10.61
C LYS A 64 18.60 -8.62 9.81
N CYS A 65 18.26 -7.50 10.40
CA CYS A 65 17.49 -6.43 9.77
C CYS A 65 18.01 -5.07 10.26
N PHE A 66 18.11 -4.09 9.37
CA PHE A 66 18.68 -2.76 9.70
C PHE A 66 17.74 -1.92 10.57
N TYR A 67 16.47 -1.84 10.19
CA TYR A 67 15.43 -1.13 10.93
C TYR A 67 14.07 -1.75 10.63
N THR A 68 13.07 -1.40 11.42
CA THR A 68 11.70 -1.86 11.21
C THR A 68 10.77 -0.69 11.00
N ILE A 69 9.92 -0.79 9.98
CA ILE A 69 8.82 0.12 9.74
C ILE A 69 7.57 -0.74 9.57
N GLY A 70 6.73 -0.77 10.57
CA GLY A 70 5.50 -1.56 10.54
C GLY A 70 4.36 -0.87 9.81
N SER A 71 3.30 -1.63 9.58
CA SER A 71 2.05 -1.19 8.94
C SER A 71 1.01 -0.66 9.93
N SER A 72 1.34 -0.60 11.22
CA SER A 72 0.40 -0.12 12.27
C SER A 72 -0.25 1.21 11.90
N GLY A 73 -1.60 1.25 11.96
CA GLY A 73 -2.42 2.39 11.55
C GLY A 73 -2.76 2.42 10.06
N HIS A 74 -2.19 1.54 9.25
CA HIS A 74 -2.41 1.46 7.80
C HIS A 74 -3.09 0.13 7.38
N GLU A 75 -3.60 -0.63 8.34
CA GLU A 75 -4.21 -1.94 8.08
C GLU A 75 -5.43 -1.82 7.15
N GLY A 76 -6.16 -0.72 7.22
CA GLY A 76 -7.28 -0.41 6.32
C GLY A 76 -6.92 -0.33 4.84
N ASN A 77 -5.63 -0.17 4.50
CA ASN A 77 -5.17 -0.17 3.11
C ASN A 77 -5.39 -1.51 2.38
N ALA A 78 -5.67 -2.60 3.09
CA ALA A 78 -6.11 -3.85 2.48
C ALA A 78 -7.34 -3.65 1.59
N VAL A 79 -8.28 -2.80 2.00
CA VAL A 79 -9.51 -2.49 1.24
C VAL A 79 -9.16 -1.97 -0.16
N PHE A 80 -8.20 -1.08 -0.27
CA PHE A 80 -7.75 -0.54 -1.55
C PHE A 80 -7.07 -1.61 -2.42
N GLY A 81 -6.30 -2.53 -1.80
CA GLY A 81 -5.73 -3.68 -2.49
C GLY A 81 -6.79 -4.57 -3.15
N ARG A 82 -7.98 -4.65 -2.51
CA ARG A 82 -9.11 -5.42 -3.02
C ARG A 82 -9.91 -4.67 -4.10
N VAL A 83 -10.25 -3.42 -3.86
CA VAL A 83 -11.18 -2.64 -4.69
C VAL A 83 -10.59 -2.31 -6.05
N PHE A 84 -9.35 -1.85 -6.11
CA PHE A 84 -8.72 -1.46 -7.37
C PHE A 84 -8.31 -2.66 -8.23
N ASN A 85 -8.38 -2.49 -9.55
CA ASN A 85 -8.00 -3.53 -10.50
C ASN A 85 -6.49 -3.77 -10.53
N ILE A 86 -6.08 -4.94 -11.02
CA ILE A 86 -4.66 -5.27 -11.15
C ILE A 86 -3.95 -4.39 -12.19
N ASP A 87 -4.69 -3.87 -13.17
CA ASP A 87 -4.18 -2.96 -14.20
C ASP A 87 -3.99 -1.54 -13.69
N ASP A 88 -4.63 -1.16 -12.57
CA ASP A 88 -4.43 0.14 -11.95
C ASP A 88 -3.04 0.22 -11.32
N ILE A 89 -2.19 1.12 -11.82
CA ILE A 89 -0.85 1.28 -11.28
C ILE A 89 -0.88 1.94 -9.91
N ALA A 90 -0.24 1.31 -8.90
CA ALA A 90 -0.30 1.81 -7.53
C ALA A 90 1.07 2.13 -6.96
N PHE A 91 1.23 3.37 -6.53
CA PHE A 91 2.40 3.90 -5.84
C PHE A 91 2.12 3.91 -4.34
N LEU A 92 2.70 2.94 -3.64
CA LEU A 92 2.33 2.64 -2.27
C LEU A 92 3.15 3.44 -1.25
N HIS A 93 2.53 3.78 -0.14
CA HIS A 93 3.24 4.18 1.05
C HIS A 93 4.07 3.00 1.60
N TYR A 94 5.20 3.27 2.22
CA TYR A 94 6.09 2.23 2.78
C TYR A 94 5.46 1.40 3.91
N ARG A 95 4.29 1.81 4.44
CA ARG A 95 3.51 1.04 5.43
C ARG A 95 2.37 0.26 4.80
N SER A 96 2.22 0.26 3.47
CA SER A 96 1.09 -0.37 2.77
C SER A 96 1.28 -1.87 2.52
N ALA A 97 1.94 -2.58 3.43
CA ALA A 97 2.02 -4.04 3.36
C ALA A 97 0.63 -4.71 3.29
N PRO A 98 -0.41 -4.26 4.04
CA PRO A 98 -1.76 -4.83 3.90
C PRO A 98 -2.34 -4.71 2.50
N TYR A 99 -2.11 -3.58 1.81
CA TYR A 99 -2.47 -3.40 0.40
C TYR A 99 -1.77 -4.45 -0.48
N PHE A 100 -0.46 -4.59 -0.33
CA PHE A 100 0.36 -5.52 -1.10
C PHE A 100 -0.11 -6.96 -0.92
N ILE A 101 -0.35 -7.38 0.31
CA ILE A 101 -0.82 -8.72 0.66
C ILE A 101 -2.18 -9.00 0.02
N GLU A 102 -3.16 -8.12 0.21
CA GLU A 102 -4.50 -8.31 -0.33
C GLU A 102 -4.51 -8.29 -1.86
N ARG A 103 -3.77 -7.38 -2.48
CA ARG A 103 -3.68 -7.31 -3.95
C ARG A 103 -3.01 -8.56 -4.54
N SER A 104 -2.06 -9.16 -3.81
CA SER A 104 -1.38 -10.40 -4.23
C SER A 104 -2.34 -11.57 -4.36
N LYS A 105 -3.45 -11.59 -3.64
CA LYS A 105 -4.49 -12.64 -3.75
C LYS A 105 -5.16 -12.67 -5.13
N LYS A 106 -5.05 -11.60 -5.92
CA LYS A 106 -5.54 -11.53 -7.31
C LYS A 106 -4.62 -12.26 -8.30
N LEU A 107 -3.41 -12.64 -7.87
CA LEU A 107 -2.41 -13.31 -8.69
C LEU A 107 -2.08 -14.68 -8.09
N PRO A 108 -2.62 -15.78 -8.62
CA PRO A 108 -2.32 -17.13 -8.13
C PRO A 108 -0.82 -17.43 -8.10
N GLY A 109 -0.36 -18.06 -7.03
CA GLY A 109 1.06 -18.40 -6.85
C GLY A 109 1.93 -17.26 -6.33
N SER A 110 1.35 -16.11 -5.97
CA SER A 110 2.07 -15.03 -5.28
C SER A 110 2.50 -15.43 -3.87
N THR A 111 3.65 -14.92 -3.43
CA THR A 111 4.25 -15.21 -2.12
C THR A 111 4.53 -13.91 -1.34
N PRO A 112 3.50 -13.06 -1.08
CA PRO A 112 3.73 -11.71 -0.55
C PRO A 112 4.44 -11.69 0.80
N ILE A 113 4.15 -12.63 1.69
CA ILE A 113 4.79 -12.71 3.01
C ILE A 113 6.27 -13.09 2.88
N TYR A 114 6.59 -14.02 1.99
CA TYR A 114 7.97 -14.42 1.73
C TYR A 114 8.75 -13.27 1.07
N ASP A 115 8.18 -12.61 0.08
CA ASP A 115 8.80 -11.46 -0.61
C ASP A 115 9.07 -10.31 0.36
N LEU A 116 8.12 -9.99 1.25
CA LEU A 116 8.31 -9.01 2.31
C LEU A 116 9.42 -9.41 3.28
N ALA A 117 9.49 -10.69 3.65
CA ALA A 117 10.55 -11.20 4.54
C ALA A 117 11.94 -11.06 3.89
N LEU A 118 12.09 -11.40 2.61
CA LEU A 118 13.33 -11.19 1.85
C LEU A 118 13.73 -9.72 1.83
N SER A 119 12.78 -8.82 1.61
CA SER A 119 13.02 -7.37 1.64
C SER A 119 13.46 -6.88 3.03
N PHE A 120 12.90 -7.42 4.12
CA PHE A 120 13.28 -7.04 5.48
C PHE A 120 14.72 -7.42 5.82
N VAL A 121 15.20 -8.55 5.34
CA VAL A 121 16.58 -9.00 5.56
C VAL A 121 17.54 -8.55 4.45
N ALA A 122 17.08 -7.72 3.54
CA ALA A 122 17.85 -7.24 2.38
C ALA A 122 18.51 -8.41 1.60
N SER A 123 17.75 -9.47 1.37
CA SER A 123 18.23 -10.64 0.64
C SER A 123 18.50 -10.32 -0.82
N SER A 124 19.59 -10.86 -1.37
CA SER A 124 19.86 -10.83 -2.81
C SER A 124 18.79 -11.55 -3.64
N GLU A 125 18.01 -12.43 -3.02
CA GLU A 125 16.90 -13.15 -3.65
C GLU A 125 15.59 -12.36 -3.66
N ASP A 126 15.55 -11.15 -3.06
CA ASP A 126 14.37 -10.28 -3.17
C ASP A 126 14.10 -9.96 -4.65
N PRO A 127 12.95 -10.38 -5.20
CA PRO A 127 12.67 -10.26 -6.63
C PRO A 127 12.54 -8.81 -7.11
N ILE A 128 12.39 -7.85 -6.19
CA ILE A 128 12.20 -6.44 -6.51
C ILE A 128 13.48 -5.64 -6.40
N SER A 129 14.25 -5.85 -5.36
CA SER A 129 15.38 -4.98 -5.05
C SER A 129 16.75 -5.66 -5.12
N GLY A 130 16.78 -6.99 -5.07
CA GLY A 130 18.03 -7.74 -5.13
C GLY A 130 19.00 -7.38 -4.01
N GLY A 131 18.51 -7.11 -2.80
CA GLY A 131 19.35 -6.83 -1.65
C GLY A 131 19.19 -5.43 -1.04
N ARG A 132 18.19 -4.66 -1.45
CA ARG A 132 17.86 -3.39 -0.79
C ARG A 132 16.81 -3.62 0.30
N HIS A 133 17.04 -2.98 1.43
CA HIS A 133 16.18 -3.13 2.60
C HIS A 133 14.85 -2.40 2.41
N LYS A 134 13.75 -3.10 2.73
CA LYS A 134 12.41 -2.52 2.85
C LYS A 134 11.89 -1.84 1.56
N VAL A 135 12.01 -2.51 0.45
CA VAL A 135 11.39 -2.10 -0.82
C VAL A 135 10.14 -2.94 -1.07
N ILE A 136 9.02 -2.29 -1.33
CA ILE A 136 7.76 -2.93 -1.70
C ILE A 136 7.49 -2.67 -3.18
N GLY A 137 7.17 -3.71 -3.93
CA GLY A 137 6.82 -3.59 -5.33
C GLY A 137 6.56 -4.94 -5.97
N SER A 138 5.95 -4.94 -7.15
CA SER A 138 5.75 -6.13 -7.97
C SER A 138 5.33 -5.72 -9.38
N LYS A 139 6.13 -6.09 -10.38
CA LYS A 139 5.77 -5.83 -11.78
C LYS A 139 4.45 -6.50 -12.17
N LYS A 140 4.23 -7.75 -11.72
CA LYS A 140 3.02 -8.52 -12.04
C LYS A 140 1.76 -7.95 -11.40
N LEU A 141 1.89 -7.22 -10.30
CA LEU A 141 0.81 -6.56 -9.60
C LEU A 141 0.67 -5.07 -9.97
N ASN A 142 1.44 -4.60 -10.93
CA ASN A 142 1.50 -3.19 -11.32
C ASN A 142 1.80 -2.24 -10.15
N LEU A 143 2.78 -2.65 -9.33
CA LEU A 143 3.27 -1.92 -8.16
C LEU A 143 4.72 -1.52 -8.40
N PRO A 144 5.01 -0.28 -8.81
CA PRO A 144 6.37 0.20 -8.92
C PRO A 144 7.13 0.11 -7.59
N PRO A 145 8.44 -0.18 -7.61
CA PRO A 145 9.23 -0.27 -6.39
C PRO A 145 9.15 1.02 -5.56
N GLN A 146 8.77 0.87 -4.29
CA GLN A 146 8.67 1.98 -3.34
C GLN A 146 9.61 1.75 -2.16
N THR A 147 10.44 2.75 -1.90
CA THR A 147 11.34 2.82 -0.75
C THR A 147 10.68 3.57 0.41
N SER A 148 11.40 3.71 1.53
CA SER A 148 10.96 4.47 2.71
C SER A 148 11.07 6.00 2.55
N THR A 149 11.47 6.50 1.38
CA THR A 149 11.66 7.95 1.14
C THR A 149 10.31 8.66 1.10
N ILE A 150 10.11 9.58 2.04
CA ILE A 150 8.84 10.31 2.22
C ILE A 150 8.49 11.09 0.95
N ALA A 151 7.24 10.99 0.52
CA ALA A 151 6.62 11.71 -0.60
C ALA A 151 7.26 11.48 -1.99
N SER A 152 8.35 10.72 -2.11
CA SER A 152 9.11 10.56 -3.37
C SER A 152 8.30 9.93 -4.52
N HIS A 153 7.23 9.22 -4.19
CA HIS A 153 6.39 8.50 -5.14
C HIS A 153 5.22 9.34 -5.69
N LEU A 154 4.84 10.44 -5.03
CA LEU A 154 3.72 11.26 -5.47
C LEU A 154 3.92 11.84 -6.89
N PRO A 155 5.07 12.47 -7.22
CA PRO A 155 5.29 12.96 -8.59
C PRO A 155 5.31 11.84 -9.63
N LYS A 156 5.81 10.65 -9.25
CA LYS A 156 5.81 9.47 -10.13
C LYS A 156 4.37 9.03 -10.44
N ALA A 157 3.49 9.04 -9.43
CA ALA A 157 2.09 8.69 -9.60
C ALA A 157 1.36 9.68 -10.53
N VAL A 158 1.62 10.98 -10.38
CA VAL A 158 1.08 12.02 -11.27
C VAL A 158 1.60 11.83 -12.71
N GLY A 159 2.89 11.55 -12.87
CA GLY A 159 3.48 11.28 -14.18
C GLY A 159 2.87 10.02 -14.84
N ALA A 160 2.64 8.95 -14.08
CA ALA A 160 1.97 7.76 -14.59
C ALA A 160 0.53 8.04 -15.01
N ALA A 161 -0.24 8.75 -14.19
CA ALA A 161 -1.61 9.16 -14.51
C ALA A 161 -1.68 10.01 -15.79
N PHE A 162 -0.80 11.01 -15.91
CA PHE A 162 -0.68 11.81 -17.11
C PHE A 162 -0.30 10.97 -18.34
N SER A 163 0.55 9.97 -18.18
CA SER A 163 0.96 9.08 -19.26
C SER A 163 -0.17 8.18 -19.76
N ILE A 164 -1.09 7.76 -18.87
CA ILE A 164 -2.28 6.98 -19.25
C ILE A 164 -3.14 7.77 -20.25
N ASP A 165 -3.42 9.03 -19.94
CA ASP A 165 -4.22 9.90 -20.81
C ASP A 165 -3.50 10.20 -22.13
N ARG A 166 -2.21 10.54 -22.06
CA ARG A 166 -1.40 10.80 -23.25
C ARG A 166 -1.25 9.60 -24.17
N ALA A 167 -1.15 8.39 -23.60
CA ALA A 167 -1.09 7.15 -24.38
C ALA A 167 -2.38 6.93 -25.18
N LYS A 168 -3.54 7.26 -24.57
CA LYS A 168 -4.84 7.21 -25.24
C LYS A 168 -4.92 8.21 -26.40
N ASP A 169 -4.50 9.46 -26.16
CA ASP A 169 -4.52 10.50 -27.20
C ASP A 169 -3.60 10.20 -28.40
N LEU A 170 -2.49 9.51 -28.13
CA LEU A 170 -1.48 9.19 -29.13
C LEU A 170 -1.68 7.80 -29.77
N ASP A 171 -2.74 7.07 -29.38
CA ASP A 171 -3.02 5.70 -29.85
C ASP A 171 -1.82 4.76 -29.67
N ILE A 172 -1.14 4.89 -28.51
CA ILE A 172 0.02 4.08 -28.18
C ILE A 172 -0.43 2.72 -27.61
N ASP A 173 0.27 1.66 -28.00
CA ASP A 173 0.03 0.29 -27.55
C ASP A 173 -0.04 0.19 -26.02
N GLU A 174 -1.12 -0.38 -25.49
CA GLU A 174 -1.46 -0.54 -24.08
C GLU A 174 -0.59 -1.57 -23.31
N LYS A 175 0.59 -1.93 -23.79
CA LYS A 175 1.43 -2.97 -23.15
C LYS A 175 1.88 -2.65 -21.74
N VAL A 176 2.04 -1.37 -21.42
CA VAL A 176 2.60 -0.95 -20.11
C VAL A 176 1.53 -0.38 -19.20
N LEU A 177 0.74 0.56 -19.69
CA LEU A 177 -0.37 1.17 -18.95
C LEU A 177 -1.66 1.01 -19.77
N LYS A 178 -2.68 0.45 -19.14
CA LYS A 178 -4.00 0.33 -19.79
C LYS A 178 -4.68 1.68 -19.86
N THR A 179 -5.24 2.03 -21.01
CA THR A 179 -5.90 3.34 -21.21
C THR A 179 -7.20 3.51 -20.43
N ASN A 180 -7.75 2.42 -19.88
CA ASN A 180 -8.91 2.42 -18.99
C ASN A 180 -8.54 2.25 -17.51
N SER A 181 -7.25 2.30 -17.16
CA SER A 181 -6.76 2.21 -15.78
C SER A 181 -6.62 3.59 -15.13
N ILE A 182 -6.37 3.57 -13.84
CA ILE A 182 -6.06 4.76 -13.05
C ILE A 182 -4.75 4.57 -12.29
N ALA A 183 -4.14 5.67 -11.87
CA ALA A 183 -3.04 5.64 -10.92
C ALA A 183 -3.57 5.81 -9.49
N ILE A 184 -3.03 5.03 -8.56
CA ILE A 184 -3.32 5.14 -7.13
C ILE A 184 -2.05 5.58 -6.43
N CYS A 185 -2.15 6.57 -5.54
CA CYS A 185 -1.03 7.03 -4.74
C CYS A 185 -1.43 7.07 -3.27
N SER A 186 -0.92 6.13 -2.47
CA SER A 186 -1.14 6.15 -1.02
C SER A 186 0.04 6.79 -0.30
N PHE A 187 -0.25 7.67 0.66
CA PHE A 187 0.77 8.37 1.45
C PHE A 187 0.25 8.69 2.85
N GLY A 188 1.15 9.07 3.76
CA GLY A 188 0.79 9.45 5.12
C GLY A 188 0.50 10.95 5.23
N ASP A 189 -0.36 11.33 6.15
CA ASP A 189 -0.76 12.71 6.47
C ASP A 189 0.44 13.62 6.77
N ALA A 190 1.47 13.10 7.44
CA ALA A 190 2.70 13.84 7.72
C ALA A 190 3.46 14.26 6.46
N SER A 191 3.18 13.63 5.32
CA SER A 191 3.82 13.96 4.03
C SER A 191 3.16 15.12 3.30
N VAL A 192 1.96 15.55 3.69
CA VAL A 192 1.15 16.53 2.95
C VAL A 192 1.89 17.85 2.74
N ASN A 193 2.61 18.33 3.75
CA ASN A 193 3.39 19.57 3.66
C ASN A 193 4.81 19.40 3.10
N HIS A 194 5.18 18.19 2.67
CA HIS A 194 6.49 18.00 2.05
C HIS A 194 6.50 18.64 0.66
N ALA A 195 7.57 19.37 0.33
CA ALA A 195 7.67 20.10 -0.95
C ALA A 195 7.38 19.23 -2.17
N THR A 196 7.84 17.98 -2.17
CA THR A 196 7.60 17.01 -3.25
C THR A 196 6.11 16.63 -3.36
N ALA A 197 5.40 16.51 -2.22
CA ALA A 197 3.97 16.23 -2.21
C ALA A 197 3.19 17.43 -2.76
N LEU A 198 3.49 18.63 -2.29
CA LEU A 198 2.87 19.86 -2.78
C LEU A 198 3.10 20.05 -4.27
N SER A 199 4.31 19.79 -4.77
CA SER A 199 4.62 19.85 -6.19
C SER A 199 3.76 18.87 -7.00
N ALA A 200 3.59 17.65 -6.51
CA ALA A 200 2.78 16.64 -7.18
C ALA A 200 1.30 17.04 -7.23
N LEU A 201 0.74 17.48 -6.10
CA LEU A 201 -0.66 17.92 -6.01
C LEU A 201 -0.91 19.13 -6.90
N ASN A 202 -0.01 20.12 -6.86
CA ASN A 202 -0.08 21.31 -7.73
C ASN A 202 0.01 20.95 -9.21
N THR A 203 0.89 20.02 -9.58
CA THR A 203 1.02 19.55 -10.97
C THR A 203 -0.26 18.87 -11.44
N ALA A 204 -0.83 17.96 -10.66
CA ALA A 204 -2.10 17.31 -10.99
C ALA A 204 -3.22 18.33 -11.14
N SER A 205 -3.32 19.30 -10.22
CA SER A 205 -4.31 20.37 -10.26
C SER A 205 -4.13 21.28 -11.48
N LEU A 206 -2.89 21.63 -11.84
CA LEU A 206 -2.59 22.47 -13.01
C LEU A 206 -2.95 21.77 -14.32
N ILE A 207 -2.66 20.48 -14.45
CA ILE A 207 -3.04 19.71 -15.63
C ILE A 207 -4.57 19.70 -15.78
N ALA A 208 -5.29 19.40 -14.69
CA ALA A 208 -6.74 19.40 -14.67
C ALA A 208 -7.33 20.79 -14.98
N PHE A 209 -6.76 21.85 -14.42
CA PHE A 209 -7.16 23.23 -14.67
C PHE A 209 -7.02 23.62 -16.16
N ASN A 210 -6.00 23.10 -16.83
CA ASN A 210 -5.77 23.33 -18.26
C ASN A 210 -6.59 22.39 -19.16
N GLY A 211 -7.56 21.64 -18.60
CA GLY A 211 -8.44 20.76 -19.37
C GLY A 211 -7.84 19.37 -19.68
N GLY A 212 -6.67 19.05 -19.14
CA GLY A 212 -6.09 17.72 -19.27
C GLY A 212 -6.70 16.74 -18.26
N HIS A 213 -6.63 15.45 -18.57
CA HIS A 213 -7.09 14.39 -17.68
C HIS A 213 -5.92 13.81 -16.89
N VAL A 214 -6.12 13.60 -15.60
CA VAL A 214 -5.16 12.95 -14.69
C VAL A 214 -5.92 11.90 -13.89
N PRO A 215 -6.08 10.69 -14.42
CA PRO A 215 -6.81 9.63 -13.73
C PRO A 215 -6.02 9.12 -12.52
N ILE A 216 -6.06 9.86 -11.43
CA ILE A 216 -5.33 9.56 -10.18
C ILE A 216 -6.25 9.63 -8.96
N VAL A 217 -6.06 8.67 -8.04
CA VAL A 217 -6.64 8.70 -6.70
C VAL A 217 -5.52 8.86 -5.68
N PHE A 218 -5.58 9.93 -4.91
CA PHE A 218 -4.73 10.15 -3.75
C PHE A 218 -5.41 9.60 -2.49
N VAL A 219 -4.70 8.72 -1.78
CA VAL A 219 -5.16 8.09 -0.53
C VAL A 219 -4.25 8.54 0.60
N CYS A 220 -4.76 9.43 1.46
CA CYS A 220 -4.07 9.93 2.65
C CYS A 220 -4.51 9.15 3.90
#